data_03d82de2fb2ce606569cbfd8ff5a71d7
#
_entry.id   03d82de2fb2ce606569cbfd8ff5a71d7
#
_cell.length_a   1.000
_cell.length_b   1.000
_cell.length_c   1.000
_cell.angle_alpha   90.00
_cell.angle_beta   90.00
_cell.angle_gamma   90.00
#
_symmetry.space_group_name_H-M   'P 1'
#
loop_
_entity.id
_entity.type
_entity.pdbx_description
1 polymer ?
#
loop_
_entity_poly.entity_id
_entity_poly.type
_entity_poly.pdbx_seq_one_letter_code
_entity_poly.pdbx_strand_id
1 'polypeptide(L)'
;MIDLGAENITVHTLSVKRGSRLRENDPAYFRHNAETVSNMLDLSRAMLSSAGYRPYYIYRQKHQIGALENVGWCQPGKHSIYNIRIMEDKQTVIGLGAGAVGKVYHPGEDRLERIANVSNYKIYSERFDEMISRKNEYYE
;
A
#
# COMPACT_ATOMS: atom_id res chain seq x y z
N MET A 1 4.71 19.09 -4.71
CA MET A 1 5.01 18.24 -3.51
C MET A 1 6.41 18.52 -2.98
N ILE A 2 7.45 18.52 -3.83
CA ILE A 2 8.84 18.87 -3.42
C ILE A 2 8.84 20.28 -2.81
N ASP A 3 8.28 21.26 -3.50
CA ASP A 3 8.22 22.66 -3.04
C ASP A 3 7.43 22.88 -1.74
N LEU A 4 6.57 21.94 -1.38
CA LEU A 4 5.86 21.95 -0.10
C LEU A 4 6.70 21.41 1.07
N GLY A 5 7.93 20.93 0.80
CA GLY A 5 8.83 20.41 1.82
C GLY A 5 8.38 19.08 2.44
N ALA A 6 7.58 18.26 1.73
CA ALA A 6 7.14 16.96 2.25
C ALA A 6 8.35 16.07 2.54
N GLU A 7 8.47 15.55 3.76
CA GLU A 7 9.61 14.70 4.16
C GLU A 7 9.57 13.32 3.50
N ASN A 8 8.36 12.82 3.18
CA ASN A 8 8.12 11.54 2.51
C ASN A 8 7.16 11.72 1.34
N ILE A 9 7.51 11.12 0.21
CA ILE A 9 6.70 11.13 -1.02
C ILE A 9 6.65 9.71 -1.57
N THR A 10 5.46 9.18 -1.81
CA THR A 10 5.31 7.90 -2.49
C THR A 10 4.71 8.13 -3.87
N VAL A 11 5.40 7.64 -4.89
CA VAL A 11 4.91 7.66 -6.27
C VAL A 11 4.23 6.35 -6.55
N HIS A 12 2.91 6.42 -6.84
CA HIS A 12 2.07 5.26 -7.12
C HIS A 12 1.67 5.22 -8.59
N THR A 13 1.77 4.05 -9.20
CA THR A 13 1.09 3.76 -10.45
C THR A 13 -0.36 3.39 -10.18
N LEU A 14 -1.26 3.82 -11.04
CA LEU A 14 -2.68 3.51 -10.89
C LEU A 14 -2.94 2.01 -11.07
N SER A 15 -3.53 1.39 -10.06
CA SER A 15 -4.03 0.01 -10.10
C SER A 15 -5.55 0.02 -10.20
N VAL A 16 -6.08 -0.26 -11.39
CA VAL A 16 -7.53 -0.26 -11.63
C VAL A 16 -8.16 -1.52 -11.07
N LYS A 17 -9.04 -1.35 -10.09
CA LYS A 17 -9.72 -2.46 -9.40
C LYS A 17 -10.96 -2.94 -10.15
N ARG A 18 -11.38 -4.20 -9.90
CA ARG A 18 -12.69 -4.70 -10.36
C ARG A 18 -13.79 -3.82 -9.79
N GLY A 19 -14.79 -3.48 -10.60
CA GLY A 19 -15.91 -2.61 -10.20
C GLY A 19 -15.53 -1.12 -10.09
N SER A 20 -14.36 -0.68 -10.55
CA SER A 20 -14.08 0.72 -10.70
C SER A 20 -14.76 1.27 -11.96
N ARG A 21 -15.37 2.46 -11.87
CA ARG A 21 -15.98 3.13 -13.02
C ARG A 21 -15.00 3.37 -14.18
N LEU A 22 -13.71 3.55 -13.86
CA LEU A 22 -12.68 3.70 -14.89
C LEU A 22 -12.57 2.44 -15.74
N ARG A 23 -12.63 1.25 -15.14
CA ARG A 23 -12.58 -0.02 -15.85
C ARG A 23 -13.84 -0.24 -16.72
N GLU A 24 -14.98 0.18 -16.22
CA GLU A 24 -16.26 0.10 -16.96
C GLU A 24 -16.27 1.04 -18.17
N ASN A 25 -15.78 2.27 -17.99
CA ASN A 25 -15.81 3.30 -19.02
C ASN A 25 -14.69 3.15 -20.06
N ASP A 26 -13.53 2.63 -19.67
CA ASP A 26 -12.37 2.42 -20.55
C ASP A 26 -11.68 1.09 -20.27
N PRO A 27 -12.19 -0.03 -20.81
CA PRO A 27 -11.57 -1.34 -20.65
C PRO A 27 -10.15 -1.44 -21.24
N ALA A 28 -9.80 -0.53 -22.17
CA ALA A 28 -8.51 -0.49 -22.82
C ALA A 28 -7.49 0.45 -22.16
N TYR A 29 -7.87 1.14 -21.09
CA TYR A 29 -7.04 2.11 -20.38
C TYR A 29 -5.60 1.65 -20.14
N PHE A 30 -5.43 0.38 -19.78
CA PHE A 30 -4.12 -0.21 -19.50
C PHE A 30 -3.19 -0.33 -20.72
N ARG A 31 -3.77 -0.44 -21.92
CA ARG A 31 -2.98 -0.74 -23.14
C ARG A 31 -2.37 0.52 -23.75
N HIS A 32 -3.03 1.67 -23.56
CA HIS A 32 -2.68 2.88 -24.28
C HIS A 32 -1.72 3.81 -23.53
N ASN A 33 -1.48 3.57 -22.23
CA ASN A 33 -0.80 4.54 -21.37
C ASN A 33 0.51 4.02 -20.73
N ALA A 34 0.99 2.82 -21.08
CA ALA A 34 2.15 2.23 -20.42
C ALA A 34 3.44 3.06 -20.62
N GLU A 35 3.67 3.56 -21.82
CA GLU A 35 4.82 4.40 -22.14
C GLU A 35 4.75 5.75 -21.41
N THR A 36 3.58 6.40 -21.45
CA THR A 36 3.34 7.66 -20.73
C THR A 36 3.58 7.48 -19.22
N VAL A 37 3.08 6.40 -18.63
CA VAL A 37 3.29 6.11 -17.20
C VAL A 37 4.77 5.86 -16.90
N SER A 38 5.49 5.14 -17.75
CA SER A 38 6.94 4.94 -17.62
C SER A 38 7.68 6.28 -17.63
N ASN A 39 7.39 7.13 -18.59
CA ASN A 39 8.00 8.46 -18.70
C ASN A 39 7.71 9.35 -17.48
N MET A 40 6.47 9.28 -16.93
CA MET A 40 6.10 9.99 -15.70
C MET A 40 6.89 9.48 -14.49
N LEU A 41 7.13 8.17 -14.38
CA LEU A 41 7.93 7.59 -13.30
C LEU A 41 9.40 8.00 -13.42
N ASP A 42 9.96 7.98 -14.62
CA ASP A 42 11.35 8.37 -14.86
C ASP A 42 11.58 9.86 -14.56
N LEU A 43 10.63 10.71 -14.96
CA LEU A 43 10.64 12.13 -14.60
C LEU A 43 10.55 12.33 -13.08
N SER A 44 9.62 11.62 -12.43
CA SER A 44 9.44 11.71 -10.98
C SER A 44 10.71 11.28 -10.23
N ARG A 45 11.35 10.20 -10.69
CA ARG A 45 12.64 9.71 -10.15
C ARG A 45 13.74 10.75 -10.30
N ALA A 46 13.87 11.34 -11.49
CA ALA A 46 14.86 12.36 -11.75
C ALA A 46 14.66 13.60 -10.87
N MET A 47 13.42 14.09 -10.76
CA MET A 47 13.07 15.26 -9.94
C MET A 47 13.33 15.02 -8.45
N LEU A 48 12.89 13.89 -7.91
CA LEU A 48 13.08 13.54 -6.50
C LEU A 48 14.56 13.35 -6.16
N SER A 49 15.32 12.66 -7.01
CA SER A 49 16.75 12.48 -6.82
C SER A 49 17.49 13.83 -6.86
N SER A 50 17.18 14.71 -7.80
CA SER A 50 17.77 16.05 -7.90
C SER A 50 17.44 16.94 -6.69
N ALA A 51 16.28 16.73 -6.07
CA ALA A 51 15.87 17.41 -4.83
C ALA A 51 16.42 16.76 -3.55
N GLY A 52 17.32 15.76 -3.66
CA GLY A 52 18.00 15.13 -2.53
C GLY A 52 17.19 14.02 -1.83
N TYR A 53 16.02 13.63 -2.37
CA TYR A 53 15.28 12.50 -1.85
C TYR A 53 15.97 11.19 -2.23
N ARG A 54 15.81 10.17 -1.39
CA ARG A 54 16.33 8.82 -1.60
C ARG A 54 15.22 7.79 -1.52
N PRO A 55 15.21 6.75 -2.39
CA PRO A 55 14.26 5.66 -2.26
C PRO A 55 14.57 4.87 -0.99
N TYR A 56 13.53 4.43 -0.26
CA TYR A 56 13.71 3.66 0.97
C TYR A 56 12.79 2.44 1.08
N TYR A 57 11.73 2.36 0.27
CA TYR A 57 10.95 1.13 0.09
C TYR A 57 10.36 1.06 -1.30
N ILE A 58 10.05 -0.16 -1.72
CA ILE A 58 9.48 -0.46 -3.03
C ILE A 58 8.45 -1.58 -2.88
N TYR A 59 7.35 -1.47 -3.61
CA TYR A 59 6.38 -2.55 -3.68
C TYR A 59 5.62 -2.53 -4.99
N ARG A 60 5.07 -3.70 -5.36
CA ARG A 60 4.27 -3.87 -6.57
C ARG A 60 2.85 -4.26 -6.21
N GLN A 61 1.87 -3.61 -6.82
CA GLN A 61 0.46 -4.01 -6.74
C GLN A 61 0.08 -4.89 -7.92
N LYS A 62 -0.89 -5.79 -7.72
CA LYS A 62 -1.49 -6.54 -8.82
C LYS A 62 -2.29 -5.60 -9.73
N HIS A 63 -2.27 -5.87 -11.03
CA HIS A 63 -3.02 -5.12 -12.05
C HIS A 63 -2.61 -3.65 -12.19
N GLN A 64 -1.34 -3.35 -12.03
CA GLN A 64 -0.78 -2.05 -12.41
C GLN A 64 -0.45 -2.00 -13.91
N ILE A 65 -0.48 -0.80 -14.48
CA ILE A 65 -0.04 -0.55 -15.86
C ILE A 65 1.45 -0.87 -15.96
N GLY A 66 1.82 -1.67 -16.97
CA GLY A 66 3.23 -2.00 -17.25
C GLY A 66 3.94 -2.84 -16.18
N ALA A 67 3.22 -3.38 -15.18
CA ALA A 67 3.80 -4.08 -14.04
C ALA A 67 4.88 -3.27 -13.30
N LEU A 68 4.77 -1.95 -13.33
CA LEU A 68 5.71 -1.00 -12.74
C LEU A 68 5.60 -0.99 -11.21
N GLU A 69 6.65 -0.55 -10.56
CA GLU A 69 6.75 -0.55 -9.10
C GLU A 69 6.40 0.81 -8.49
N ASN A 70 5.83 0.77 -7.30
CA ASN A 70 5.61 1.95 -6.47
C ASN A 70 6.84 2.16 -5.60
N VAL A 71 7.35 3.36 -5.56
CA VAL A 71 8.56 3.69 -4.81
C VAL A 71 8.26 4.78 -3.79
N GLY A 72 8.62 4.51 -2.54
CA GLY A 72 8.63 5.51 -1.48
C GLY A 72 9.97 6.21 -1.41
N TRP A 73 9.93 7.53 -1.41
CA TRP A 73 11.08 8.43 -1.35
C TRP A 73 11.05 9.23 -0.06
N CYS A 74 12.20 9.50 0.53
CA CYS A 74 12.28 10.37 1.70
C CYS A 74 13.52 11.25 1.66
N GLN A 75 13.46 12.35 2.39
CA GLN A 75 14.64 13.14 2.71
C GLN A 75 15.58 12.32 3.62
N PRO A 76 16.90 12.57 3.60
CA PRO A 76 17.87 11.85 4.42
C PRO A 76 17.46 11.86 5.91
N GLY A 77 17.40 10.68 6.52
CA GLY A 77 17.01 10.50 7.92
C GLY A 77 15.49 10.63 8.21
N LYS A 78 14.65 10.84 7.19
CA LYS A 78 13.20 11.03 7.33
C LYS A 78 12.35 9.85 6.85
N HIS A 79 12.91 8.64 6.81
CA HIS A 79 12.17 7.45 6.44
C HIS A 79 11.04 7.14 7.44
N SER A 80 9.87 6.75 6.93
CA SER A 80 8.74 6.34 7.76
C SER A 80 8.94 4.92 8.26
N ILE A 81 9.06 4.75 9.58
CA ILE A 81 9.18 3.45 10.22
C ILE A 81 7.95 2.58 9.92
N TYR A 82 6.76 3.17 9.89
CA TYR A 82 5.53 2.46 9.53
C TYR A 82 5.64 1.82 8.13
N ASN A 83 6.09 2.59 7.12
CA ASN A 83 6.21 2.06 5.77
C ASN A 83 7.22 0.91 5.68
N ILE A 84 8.34 1.02 6.38
CA ILE A 84 9.34 -0.06 6.44
C ILE A 84 8.72 -1.31 7.07
N ARG A 85 8.13 -1.18 8.25
CA ARG A 85 7.58 -2.29 9.01
C ARG A 85 6.44 -3.01 8.28
N ILE A 86 5.56 -2.25 7.61
CA ILE A 86 4.46 -2.86 6.86
C ILE A 86 4.94 -3.63 5.61
N MET A 87 6.10 -3.23 5.05
CA MET A 87 6.70 -3.90 3.89
C MET A 87 7.56 -5.11 4.27
N GLU A 88 8.21 -5.09 5.43
CA GLU A 88 8.99 -6.22 5.93
C GLU A 88 8.14 -7.45 6.26
N ASP A 89 6.86 -7.27 6.58
CA ASP A 89 5.92 -8.32 7.00
C ASP A 89 6.42 -9.15 8.22
N LYS A 90 7.30 -8.56 9.04
CA LYS A 90 7.92 -9.20 10.22
C LYS A 90 7.43 -8.60 11.54
N GLN A 91 6.23 -8.09 11.55
CA GLN A 91 5.61 -7.48 12.72
C GLN A 91 4.12 -7.78 12.76
N THR A 92 3.61 -8.07 13.97
CA THR A 92 2.17 -8.13 14.21
C THR A 92 1.55 -6.76 14.07
N VAL A 93 0.46 -6.68 13.30
CA VAL A 93 -0.29 -5.44 13.01
C VAL A 93 -1.77 -5.69 13.26
N ILE A 94 -2.37 -4.91 14.15
CA ILE A 94 -3.80 -5.00 14.43
C ILE A 94 -4.57 -4.19 13.39
N GLY A 95 -5.44 -4.84 12.62
CA GLY A 95 -6.31 -4.19 11.64
C GLY A 95 -7.57 -3.64 12.31
N LEU A 96 -7.83 -2.34 12.25
CA LEU A 96 -9.02 -1.67 12.79
C LEU A 96 -9.92 -1.17 11.68
N GLY A 97 -11.22 -1.34 11.84
CA GLY A 97 -12.24 -0.87 10.89
C GLY A 97 -12.68 -1.90 9.85
N ALA A 98 -13.77 -1.59 9.15
CA ALA A 98 -14.31 -2.42 8.07
C ALA A 98 -13.30 -2.58 6.93
N GLY A 99 -13.11 -3.81 6.45
CA GLY A 99 -12.17 -4.13 5.37
C GLY A 99 -10.69 -4.09 5.74
N ALA A 100 -10.35 -3.72 6.99
CA ALA A 100 -8.96 -3.78 7.43
C ALA A 100 -8.48 -5.24 7.56
N VAL A 101 -7.19 -5.45 7.29
CA VAL A 101 -6.55 -6.75 7.44
C VAL A 101 -5.46 -6.64 8.49
N GLY A 102 -5.66 -7.31 9.62
CA GLY A 102 -4.62 -7.53 10.61
C GLY A 102 -3.62 -8.58 10.15
N LYS A 103 -2.46 -8.59 10.76
CA LYS A 103 -1.39 -9.54 10.52
C LYS A 103 -0.84 -10.02 11.85
N VAL A 104 -0.73 -11.32 12.05
CA VAL A 104 0.00 -11.91 13.18
C VAL A 104 1.29 -12.50 12.66
N TYR A 105 2.40 -12.05 13.20
CA TYR A 105 3.72 -12.58 12.88
C TYR A 105 4.15 -13.61 13.91
N HIS A 106 4.54 -14.78 13.45
CA HIS A 106 5.06 -15.88 14.25
C HIS A 106 6.59 -15.98 14.05
N PRO A 107 7.40 -15.40 14.95
CA PRO A 107 8.86 -15.32 14.74
C PRO A 107 9.55 -16.69 14.66
N GLY A 108 9.09 -17.67 15.43
CA GLY A 108 9.67 -19.02 15.44
C GLY A 108 9.50 -19.80 14.13
N GLU A 109 8.50 -19.44 13.32
CA GLU A 109 8.18 -20.08 12.06
C GLU A 109 8.49 -19.18 10.85
N ASP A 110 8.89 -17.94 11.10
CA ASP A 110 8.97 -16.84 10.09
C ASP A 110 7.70 -16.76 9.21
N ARG A 111 6.53 -16.95 9.85
CA ARG A 111 5.22 -17.04 9.19
C ARG A 111 4.34 -15.85 9.55
N LEU A 112 3.63 -15.35 8.53
CA LEU A 112 2.64 -14.29 8.69
C LEU A 112 1.23 -14.84 8.43
N GLU A 113 0.34 -14.65 9.39
CA GLU A 113 -1.09 -14.96 9.27
C GLU A 113 -1.90 -13.68 9.09
N ARG A 114 -2.89 -13.71 8.18
CA ARG A 114 -3.74 -12.55 7.90
C ARG A 114 -5.14 -12.74 8.46
N ILE A 115 -5.59 -11.76 9.23
CA ILE A 115 -6.91 -11.74 9.86
C ILE A 115 -7.71 -10.57 9.27
N ALA A 116 -8.64 -10.88 8.38
CA ALA A 116 -9.45 -9.87 7.71
C ALA A 116 -10.71 -9.53 8.52
N ASN A 117 -11.02 -8.25 8.64
CA ASN A 117 -12.33 -7.79 9.08
C ASN A 117 -13.33 -7.86 7.91
N VAL A 118 -14.61 -7.87 8.24
CA VAL A 118 -15.70 -7.79 7.25
C VAL A 118 -15.59 -6.47 6.48
N SER A 119 -15.67 -6.54 5.15
CA SER A 119 -15.46 -5.36 4.29
C SER A 119 -16.63 -4.39 4.27
N ASN A 120 -17.86 -4.89 4.40
CA ASN A 120 -19.05 -4.05 4.45
C ASN A 120 -19.17 -3.37 5.81
N TYR A 121 -19.19 -2.04 5.85
CA TYR A 121 -19.18 -1.27 7.09
C TYR A 121 -20.43 -1.50 7.95
N LYS A 122 -21.62 -1.75 7.36
CA LYS A 122 -22.85 -2.04 8.10
C LYS A 122 -22.73 -3.38 8.81
N ILE A 123 -22.35 -4.43 8.07
CA ILE A 123 -22.11 -5.76 8.63
C ILE A 123 -20.99 -5.73 9.67
N TYR A 124 -19.94 -4.94 9.46
CA TYR A 124 -18.87 -4.76 10.44
C TYR A 124 -19.41 -4.17 11.76
N SER A 125 -20.30 -3.17 11.70
CA SER A 125 -20.90 -2.57 12.87
C SER A 125 -21.84 -3.53 13.60
N GLU A 126 -22.62 -4.31 12.84
CA GLU A 126 -23.53 -5.32 13.40
C GLU A 126 -22.78 -6.48 14.08
N ARG A 127 -21.61 -6.85 13.58
CA ARG A 127 -20.76 -7.94 14.08
C ARG A 127 -19.52 -7.44 14.85
N PHE A 128 -19.61 -6.28 15.44
CA PHE A 128 -18.45 -5.63 16.09
C PHE A 128 -17.84 -6.49 17.20
N ASP A 129 -18.67 -7.06 18.07
CA ASP A 129 -18.21 -7.91 19.19
C ASP A 129 -17.53 -9.19 18.69
N GLU A 130 -18.02 -9.78 17.60
CA GLU A 130 -17.34 -10.90 16.95
C GLU A 130 -15.96 -10.50 16.42
N MET A 131 -15.84 -9.30 15.82
CA MET A 131 -14.54 -8.81 15.32
C MET A 131 -13.54 -8.59 16.48
N ILE A 132 -14.03 -8.17 17.65
CA ILE A 132 -13.20 -8.05 18.87
C ILE A 132 -12.79 -9.43 19.37
N SER A 133 -13.73 -10.35 19.52
CA SER A 133 -13.44 -11.71 20.01
C SER A 133 -12.40 -12.42 19.15
N ARG A 134 -12.54 -12.34 17.82
CA ARG A 134 -11.53 -12.86 16.88
C ARG A 134 -10.16 -12.25 17.06
N LYS A 135 -10.08 -10.95 17.40
CA LYS A 135 -8.79 -10.31 17.66
C LYS A 135 -8.15 -10.85 18.94
N ASN A 136 -8.92 -10.99 20.00
CA ASN A 136 -8.41 -11.53 21.26
C ASN A 136 -7.83 -12.94 21.08
N GLU A 137 -8.44 -13.80 20.27
CA GLU A 137 -7.93 -15.15 19.98
C GLU A 137 -6.54 -15.14 19.31
N TYR A 138 -6.17 -14.10 18.59
CA TYR A 138 -4.97 -14.05 17.77
C TYR A 138 -3.86 -13.14 18.32
N TYR A 139 -4.21 -12.22 19.22
CA TYR A 139 -3.26 -11.21 19.70
C TYR A 139 -2.93 -11.32 21.21
N GLU A 140 -3.54 -12.30 21.90
CA GLU A 140 -3.14 -12.72 23.23
C GLU A 140 -1.91 -13.62 23.16
#